data_ffac623399d7dbd89540cc3725d0a5db
#
_entry.id   ffac623399d7dbd89540cc3725d0a5db
#
_cell.length_a   1.000
_cell.length_b   1.000
_cell.length_c   1.000
_cell.angle_alpha   90.00
_cell.angle_beta   90.00
_cell.angle_gamma   90.00
#
_symmetry.space_group_name_H-M   'P 1'
#
loop_
_entity.id
_entity.type
_entity.pdbx_description
1 polymer ?
#
loop_
_entity_poly.entity_id
_entity_poly.type
_entity_poly.pdbx_seq_one_letter_code
_entity_poly.pdbx_strand_id
1 'polypeptide(L)'
;MSDNQKNVLGENLEECSNDPLTGWHRDGCCSTDENDHGVHTVCAKVTTEFLEWCKEAGNDLITPHPEFGFPGLKAGDGWCVCASWYARAADAGKGCPVYLKRTHEKTLKLVSMEVLKKNAIDLS
;
A
#
# COMPACT_ATOMS: atom_id res chain seq x y z
N MET A 1 -16.10 -11.96 0.14
CA MET A 1 -16.35 -10.97 -0.92
C MET A 1 -15.77 -9.64 -0.54
N SER A 2 -15.13 -8.98 -1.50
CA SER A 2 -14.44 -7.71 -1.25
C SER A 2 -15.38 -6.58 -0.84
N ASP A 3 -16.66 -6.69 -1.18
CA ASP A 3 -17.68 -5.68 -0.84
C ASP A 3 -17.87 -5.51 0.66
N ASN A 4 -17.35 -6.42 1.50
CA ASN A 4 -17.38 -6.27 2.94
C ASN A 4 -16.12 -5.61 3.48
N GLN A 5 -15.19 -5.28 2.62
CA GLN A 5 -13.94 -4.64 3.02
C GLN A 5 -14.15 -3.14 3.19
N LYS A 6 -13.61 -2.58 4.27
CA LYS A 6 -13.75 -1.15 4.58
C LYS A 6 -12.39 -0.47 4.56
N ASN A 7 -12.38 0.81 4.21
CA ASN A 7 -11.18 1.62 4.29
C ASN A 7 -11.01 2.22 5.69
N VAL A 8 -9.91 2.93 5.90
CA VAL A 8 -9.59 3.52 7.21
C VAL A 8 -10.58 4.61 7.64
N LEU A 9 -11.43 5.07 6.74
CA LEU A 9 -12.47 6.05 7.04
C LEU A 9 -13.81 5.38 7.38
N GLY A 10 -13.86 4.05 7.38
CA GLY A 10 -15.09 3.31 7.68
C GLY A 10 -16.04 3.21 6.50
N GLU A 11 -15.61 3.59 5.30
CA GLU A 11 -16.38 3.51 4.07
C GLU A 11 -15.97 2.29 3.26
N ASN A 12 -16.70 2.00 2.19
CA ASN A 12 -16.33 0.90 1.32
C ASN A 12 -14.95 1.14 0.70
N LEU A 13 -14.13 0.10 0.71
CA LEU A 13 -12.76 0.17 0.18
C LEU A 13 -12.81 0.43 -1.34
N GLU A 14 -12.11 1.48 -1.78
CA GLU A 14 -11.99 1.80 -3.20
C GLU A 14 -10.80 1.11 -3.83
N GLU A 15 -10.82 0.99 -5.15
CA GLU A 15 -9.74 0.38 -5.92
C GLU A 15 -8.45 1.19 -5.81
N CYS A 16 -7.32 0.50 -5.65
CA CYS A 16 -6.01 1.14 -5.53
C CYS A 16 -5.36 1.34 -6.90
N SER A 17 -5.13 0.26 -7.64
CA SER A 17 -4.48 0.34 -8.95
C SER A 17 -4.72 -0.91 -9.78
N ASN A 18 -4.95 -0.72 -11.07
CA ASN A 18 -5.02 -1.80 -12.05
C ASN A 18 -3.82 -1.80 -13.01
N ASP A 19 -3.04 -0.72 -13.02
CA ASP A 19 -1.86 -0.60 -13.87
C ASP A 19 -0.80 0.22 -13.12
N PRO A 20 0.05 -0.46 -12.36
CA PRO A 20 0.20 -1.92 -12.22
C PRO A 20 -0.95 -2.53 -11.43
N LEU A 21 -1.30 -3.77 -11.77
CA LEU A 21 -2.32 -4.50 -11.02
C LEU A 21 -1.74 -4.87 -9.66
N THR A 22 -2.44 -4.49 -8.60
CA THR A 22 -1.94 -4.64 -7.23
C THR A 22 -2.95 -5.38 -6.34
N GLY A 23 -2.55 -5.59 -5.09
CA GLY A 23 -3.36 -6.21 -4.07
C GLY A 23 -2.95 -7.65 -3.79
N TRP A 24 -3.20 -8.11 -2.56
CA TRP A 24 -2.94 -9.49 -2.17
C TRP A 24 -3.68 -10.45 -3.11
N HIS A 25 -4.93 -10.12 -3.47
CA HIS A 25 -5.76 -10.92 -4.37
C HIS A 25 -5.56 -10.58 -5.85
N ARG A 26 -4.73 -9.61 -6.17
CA ARG A 26 -4.50 -9.11 -7.54
C ARG A 26 -5.81 -8.68 -8.22
N ASP A 27 -6.69 -8.05 -7.46
CA ASP A 27 -7.96 -7.52 -7.96
C ASP A 27 -7.96 -5.99 -8.08
N GLY A 28 -6.81 -5.36 -7.85
CA GLY A 28 -6.67 -3.91 -7.90
C GLY A 28 -6.96 -3.20 -6.59
N CYS A 29 -7.44 -3.93 -5.59
CA CYS A 29 -7.84 -3.39 -4.29
C CYS A 29 -6.89 -3.88 -3.19
N CYS A 30 -6.69 -3.05 -2.17
CA CYS A 30 -5.89 -3.42 -1.01
C CYS A 30 -6.73 -4.22 0.00
N SER A 31 -7.52 -5.16 -0.53
CA SER A 31 -8.29 -6.09 0.28
C SER A 31 -7.35 -7.13 0.90
N THR A 32 -7.78 -7.74 1.97
CA THR A 32 -6.94 -8.70 2.68
C THR A 32 -7.77 -9.82 3.26
N ASP A 33 -7.09 -10.88 3.67
CA ASP A 33 -7.71 -12.00 4.38
C ASP A 33 -6.72 -12.56 5.39
N GLU A 34 -7.11 -13.62 6.07
CA GLU A 34 -6.30 -14.23 7.14
C GLU A 34 -5.00 -14.86 6.66
N ASN A 35 -4.87 -15.10 5.34
CA ASN A 35 -3.67 -15.69 4.75
C ASN A 35 -2.64 -14.61 4.36
N ASP A 36 -3.03 -13.34 4.37
CA ASP A 36 -2.14 -12.23 4.04
C ASP A 36 -1.37 -11.80 5.30
N HIS A 37 -0.34 -12.54 5.63
CA HIS A 37 0.47 -12.30 6.83
C HIS A 37 1.22 -10.96 6.77
N GLY A 38 1.53 -10.49 5.56
CA GLY A 38 2.19 -9.20 5.38
C GLY A 38 1.25 -8.02 5.50
N VAL A 39 -0.07 -8.26 5.50
CA VAL A 39 -1.11 -7.22 5.57
C VAL A 39 -0.87 -6.16 4.49
N HIS A 40 -1.05 -6.54 3.23
CA HIS A 40 -0.82 -5.67 2.06
C HIS A 40 -2.00 -4.74 1.85
N THR A 41 -2.17 -3.79 2.77
CA THR A 41 -3.41 -3.02 2.90
C THR A 41 -3.26 -1.51 2.71
N VAL A 42 -2.02 -0.99 2.57
CA VAL A 42 -1.79 0.43 2.39
C VAL A 42 -1.73 0.77 0.90
N CYS A 43 -2.71 1.53 0.40
CA CYS A 43 -2.63 2.00 -0.98
C CYS A 43 -1.74 3.23 -1.03
N ALA A 44 -0.52 3.04 -1.49
CA ALA A 44 0.50 4.09 -1.54
C ALA A 44 0.71 4.55 -2.97
N LYS A 45 0.95 5.85 -3.13
CA LYS A 45 1.47 6.42 -4.38
C LYS A 45 2.98 6.47 -4.19
N VAL A 46 3.69 5.47 -4.71
CA VAL A 46 5.11 5.30 -4.40
C VAL A 46 5.94 6.43 -5.01
N THR A 47 7.04 6.74 -4.32
CA THR A 47 7.99 7.76 -4.75
C THR A 47 9.35 7.11 -4.97
N THR A 48 10.21 7.78 -5.71
CA THR A 48 11.58 7.29 -5.92
C THR A 48 12.28 7.07 -4.57
N GLU A 49 12.13 8.00 -3.63
CA GLU A 49 12.75 7.88 -2.31
C GLU A 49 12.25 6.66 -1.54
N PHE A 50 10.94 6.43 -1.57
CA PHE A 50 10.35 5.27 -0.91
C PHE A 50 10.85 3.97 -1.52
N LEU A 51 10.87 3.90 -2.86
CA LEU A 51 11.30 2.70 -3.57
C LEU A 51 12.78 2.40 -3.32
N GLU A 52 13.62 3.41 -3.32
CA GLU A 52 15.05 3.25 -3.05
C GLU A 52 15.29 2.81 -1.61
N TRP A 53 14.57 3.40 -0.65
CA TRP A 53 14.66 2.99 0.73
C TRP A 53 14.26 1.52 0.90
N CYS A 54 13.17 1.11 0.26
CA CYS A 54 12.70 -0.27 0.33
C CYS A 54 13.75 -1.23 -0.21
N LYS A 55 14.36 -0.89 -1.34
CA LYS A 55 15.39 -1.74 -1.95
C LYS A 55 16.59 -1.91 -1.03
N GLU A 56 17.07 -0.81 -0.45
CA GLU A 56 18.20 -0.84 0.48
C GLU A 56 17.87 -1.64 1.75
N ALA A 57 16.63 -1.55 2.20
CA ALA A 57 16.20 -2.23 3.42
C ALA A 57 15.87 -3.72 3.20
N GLY A 58 15.93 -4.19 1.95
CA GLY A 58 15.74 -5.61 1.64
C GLY A 58 14.44 -5.96 0.95
N ASN A 59 13.65 -4.97 0.55
CA ASN A 59 12.38 -5.19 -0.16
C ASN A 59 12.42 -4.44 -1.49
N ASP A 60 12.99 -5.09 -2.50
CA ASP A 60 13.15 -4.49 -3.82
C ASP A 60 11.82 -4.52 -4.59
N LEU A 61 11.18 -3.35 -4.71
CA LEU A 61 9.95 -3.19 -5.47
C LEU A 61 10.22 -2.62 -6.88
N ILE A 62 11.48 -2.38 -7.20
CA ILE A 62 11.87 -1.76 -8.49
C ILE A 62 12.13 -2.79 -9.57
N THR A 63 12.81 -3.87 -9.23
CA THR A 63 13.19 -4.89 -10.20
C THR A 63 11.98 -5.70 -10.66
N PRO A 64 11.72 -5.78 -11.97
CA PRO A 64 10.63 -6.63 -12.47
C PRO A 64 10.84 -8.10 -12.18
N HIS A 65 9.74 -8.81 -11.91
CA HIS A 65 9.73 -10.25 -11.74
C HIS A 65 8.62 -10.82 -12.62
N PRO A 66 8.90 -10.99 -13.95
CA PRO A 66 7.88 -11.46 -14.90
C PRO A 66 7.27 -12.80 -14.53
N GLU A 67 8.04 -13.66 -13.87
CA GLU A 67 7.58 -14.98 -13.42
C GLU A 67 6.43 -14.89 -12.42
N PHE A 68 6.28 -13.75 -11.74
CA PHE A 68 5.18 -13.50 -10.80
C PHE A 68 4.20 -12.44 -11.34
N GLY A 69 4.34 -12.05 -12.61
CA GLY A 69 3.52 -11.01 -13.18
C GLY A 69 3.77 -9.63 -12.57
N PHE A 70 4.93 -9.42 -11.97
CA PHE A 70 5.28 -8.15 -11.33
C PHE A 70 6.13 -7.29 -12.26
N PRO A 71 5.61 -6.14 -12.72
CA PRO A 71 6.31 -5.30 -13.71
C PRO A 71 7.41 -4.41 -13.12
N GLY A 72 7.58 -4.39 -11.80
CA GLY A 72 8.42 -3.40 -11.14
C GLY A 72 7.68 -2.08 -10.99
N LEU A 73 8.01 -1.33 -9.96
CA LEU A 73 7.33 -0.05 -9.68
C LEU A 73 8.22 1.12 -10.02
N LYS A 74 7.59 2.24 -10.38
CA LYS A 74 8.25 3.52 -10.60
C LYS A 74 7.47 4.60 -9.88
N ALA A 75 8.08 5.75 -9.69
CA ALA A 75 7.43 6.87 -8.99
C ALA A 75 6.07 7.20 -9.63
N GLY A 76 5.06 7.36 -8.79
CA GLY A 76 3.70 7.65 -9.22
C GLY A 76 2.78 6.44 -9.29
N ASP A 77 3.34 5.22 -9.27
CA ASP A 77 2.53 4.01 -9.31
C ASP A 77 1.76 3.82 -7.99
N GLY A 78 0.55 3.25 -8.10
CA GLY A 78 -0.22 2.85 -6.93
C GLY A 78 0.10 1.40 -6.59
N TRP A 79 0.31 1.13 -5.31
CA TRP A 79 0.63 -0.23 -4.87
C TRP A 79 0.10 -0.49 -3.47
N CYS A 80 -0.41 -1.70 -3.25
CA CYS A 80 -0.85 -2.14 -1.93
C CYS A 80 0.37 -2.62 -1.14
N VAL A 81 0.91 -1.72 -0.33
CA VAL A 81 2.14 -1.96 0.43
C VAL A 81 1.82 -2.69 1.72
N CYS A 82 2.73 -3.58 2.14
CA CYS A 82 2.66 -4.24 3.44
C CYS A 82 2.62 -3.17 4.54
N ALA A 83 1.64 -3.27 5.43
CA ALA A 83 1.42 -2.24 6.46
C ALA A 83 2.60 -2.09 7.41
N SER A 84 3.20 -3.21 7.86
CA SER A 84 4.36 -3.15 8.74
C SER A 84 5.56 -2.51 8.04
N TRP A 85 5.70 -2.76 6.74
CA TRP A 85 6.78 -2.18 5.94
C TRP A 85 6.59 -0.67 5.80
N TYR A 86 5.35 -0.24 5.54
CA TYR A 86 5.04 1.18 5.47
C TYR A 86 5.32 1.88 6.80
N ALA A 87 4.98 1.24 7.92
CA ALA A 87 5.26 1.78 9.24
C ALA A 87 6.77 2.03 9.43
N ARG A 88 7.60 1.08 9.02
CA ARG A 88 9.06 1.23 9.09
C ARG A 88 9.56 2.37 8.22
N ALA A 89 9.03 2.50 7.01
CA ALA A 89 9.41 3.58 6.11
C ALA A 89 9.03 4.94 6.69
N ALA A 90 7.83 5.05 7.25
CA ALA A 90 7.37 6.28 7.87
C ALA A 90 8.26 6.68 9.06
N ASP A 91 8.65 5.71 9.89
CA ASP A 91 9.55 5.95 11.02
C ASP A 91 10.92 6.44 10.55
N ALA A 92 11.34 6.01 9.37
CA ALA A 92 12.63 6.41 8.79
C ALA A 92 12.54 7.75 8.03
N GLY A 93 11.36 8.40 8.03
CA GLY A 93 11.15 9.64 7.30
C GLY A 93 11.01 9.45 5.81
N LYS A 94 10.69 8.23 5.35
CA LYS A 94 10.58 7.88 3.93
C LYS A 94 9.17 7.46 3.54
N GLY A 95 8.16 7.73 4.37
CA GLY A 95 6.78 7.42 4.05
C GLY A 95 6.34 8.18 2.81
N CYS A 96 5.73 7.47 1.86
CA CYS A 96 5.21 8.08 0.64
C CYS A 96 3.74 8.45 0.80
N PRO A 97 3.18 9.24 -0.14
CA PRO A 97 1.76 9.58 -0.09
C PRO A 97 0.86 8.34 -0.11
N VAL A 98 -0.28 8.44 0.55
CA VAL A 98 -1.26 7.35 0.62
C VAL A 98 -2.66 7.84 0.28
N TYR A 99 -3.51 6.92 -0.17
CA TYR A 99 -4.92 7.17 -0.43
C TYR A 99 -5.74 6.53 0.68
N LEU A 100 -6.33 7.35 1.57
CA LEU A 100 -7.10 6.82 2.70
C LEU A 100 -8.31 6.02 2.25
N LYS A 101 -8.99 6.47 1.20
CA LYS A 101 -10.17 5.79 0.67
C LYS A 101 -9.86 4.43 0.07
N ARG A 102 -8.61 4.19 -0.25
CA ARG A 102 -8.13 2.95 -0.88
C ARG A 102 -7.26 2.10 0.05
N THR A 103 -7.14 2.50 1.31
CA THR A 103 -6.34 1.81 2.32
C THR A 103 -7.28 1.08 3.26
N HIS A 104 -7.07 -0.22 3.42
CA HIS A 104 -7.93 -1.07 4.24
C HIS A 104 -7.82 -0.72 5.72
N GLU A 105 -8.93 -0.78 6.45
CA GLU A 105 -8.98 -0.43 7.87
C GLU A 105 -8.03 -1.27 8.74
N LYS A 106 -7.68 -2.47 8.32
CA LYS A 106 -6.75 -3.35 9.05
C LYS A 106 -5.37 -2.71 9.21
N THR A 107 -5.02 -1.77 8.32
CA THR A 107 -3.77 -1.01 8.41
C THR A 107 -3.63 -0.34 9.78
N LEU A 108 -4.74 0.09 10.39
CA LEU A 108 -4.73 0.81 11.67
C LEU A 108 -4.17 -0.01 12.83
N LYS A 109 -4.05 -1.32 12.67
CA LYS A 109 -3.41 -2.18 13.66
C LYS A 109 -1.91 -2.00 13.70
N LEU A 110 -1.32 -1.49 12.61
CA LEU A 110 0.13 -1.38 12.44
C LEU A 110 0.61 0.05 12.18
N VAL A 111 -0.26 0.90 11.64
CA VAL A 111 0.08 2.30 11.31
C VAL A 111 -1.00 3.19 11.90
N SER A 112 -0.61 4.23 12.64
CA SER A 112 -1.59 5.13 13.26
C SER A 112 -2.31 5.98 12.21
N MET A 113 -3.54 6.37 12.53
CA MET A 113 -4.31 7.27 11.67
C MET A 113 -3.59 8.61 11.49
N GLU A 114 -2.88 9.07 12.53
CA GLU A 114 -2.11 10.32 12.46
C GLU A 114 -1.05 10.26 11.37
N VAL A 115 -0.30 9.17 11.29
CA VAL A 115 0.73 8.97 10.25
C VAL A 115 0.09 8.92 8.88
N LEU A 116 -1.03 8.20 8.76
CA LEU A 116 -1.73 8.09 7.47
C LEU A 116 -2.26 9.45 7.02
N LYS A 117 -2.89 10.22 7.91
CA LYS A 117 -3.41 11.56 7.56
C LYS A 117 -2.31 12.51 7.13
N LYS A 118 -1.16 12.43 7.77
CA LYS A 118 -0.01 13.27 7.43
C LYS A 118 0.44 13.07 5.99
N ASN A 119 0.29 11.86 5.48
CA ASN A 119 0.72 11.49 4.13
C ASN A 119 -0.44 11.35 3.14
N ALA A 120 -1.67 11.64 3.56
CA ALA A 120 -2.85 11.44 2.72
C ALA A 120 -2.93 12.47 1.60
N ILE A 121 -3.29 12.02 0.40
CA ILE A 121 -3.46 12.87 -0.76
C ILE A 121 -4.91 12.94 -1.24
N ASP A 122 -5.80 12.14 -0.67
CA ASP A 122 -7.22 12.14 -1.00
C ASP A 122 -8.10 12.61 0.16
N LEU A 123 -7.49 13.24 1.15
CA LEU A 123 -8.21 13.85 2.27
C LEU A 123 -8.30 15.35 2.01
N SER A 124 -9.50 15.82 1.78
CA SER A 124 -9.73 17.25 1.53
C SER A 124 -10.07 18.00 2.80
#